data_9b99b6f770523b45bd7d974dfcda7ba3
#
_entry.id   9b99b6f770523b45bd7d974dfcda7ba3
#
_cell.length_a   1.000
_cell.length_b   1.000
_cell.length_c   1.000
_cell.angle_alpha   90.00
_cell.angle_beta   90.00
_cell.angle_gamma   90.00
#
_symmetry.space_group_name_H-M   'P 1'
#
loop_
_entity.id
_entity.type
_entity.pdbx_description
1 polymer ?
#
loop_
_entity_poly.entity_id
_entity_poly.type
_entity_poly.pdbx_seq_one_letter_code
_entity_poly.pdbx_strand_id
1 'polypeptide(L)'
;ERVSDAIYILQNDLGISFDNNTCFGLYVHISCLIERLVKQNTLEDEIYFNETSEEFQKFQTHFKQSFSVVEHYYSVDIPIHEVKYVYDYVKRA
;
A
#
# COMPACT_ATOMS: atom_id res chain seq x y z
N GLU A 1 13.52 3.78 -8.23
CA GLU A 1 12.33 3.05 -8.61
C GLU A 1 11.15 3.49 -7.72
N ARG A 2 10.00 3.68 -8.32
CA ARG A 2 8.89 4.39 -7.68
C ARG A 2 8.28 3.66 -6.48
N VAL A 3 8.14 2.36 -6.57
CA VAL A 3 7.55 1.59 -5.46
C VAL A 3 8.51 1.58 -4.28
N SER A 4 9.79 1.38 -4.52
CA SER A 4 10.80 1.42 -3.47
C SER A 4 10.84 2.77 -2.79
N ASP A 5 10.76 3.84 -3.58
CA ASP A 5 10.76 5.19 -3.05
C ASP A 5 9.53 5.44 -2.17
N ALA A 6 8.37 4.94 -2.61
CA ALA A 6 7.15 5.10 -1.83
C ALA A 6 7.22 4.36 -0.50
N ILE A 7 7.81 3.17 -0.50
CA ILE A 7 8.00 2.40 0.74
C ILE A 7 8.92 3.16 1.69
N TYR A 8 9.98 3.76 1.16
CA TYR A 8 10.89 4.57 1.97
C TYR A 8 10.17 5.77 2.58
N ILE A 9 9.39 6.48 1.77
CA ILE A 9 8.63 7.63 2.25
C ILE A 9 7.64 7.22 3.34
N LEU A 10 6.97 6.09 3.14
CA LEU A 10 6.03 5.57 4.14
C LEU A 10 6.71 5.35 5.49
N GLN A 11 7.90 4.73 5.47
CA GLN A 11 8.65 4.50 6.69
C GLN A 11 8.98 5.82 7.40
N ASN A 12 9.44 6.81 6.62
CA ASN A 12 9.75 8.11 7.19
C ASN A 12 8.53 8.77 7.80
N ASP A 13 7.39 8.71 7.10
CA ASP A 13 6.17 9.35 7.59
C ASP A 13 5.63 8.68 8.85
N LEU A 14 5.80 7.36 8.93
CA LEU A 14 5.37 6.62 10.11
C LEU A 14 6.37 6.69 11.27
N GLY A 15 7.60 7.13 10.98
CA GLY A 15 8.64 7.19 11.99
C GLY A 15 9.15 5.82 12.42
N ILE A 16 9.08 4.83 11.53
CA ILE A 16 9.55 3.48 11.83
C ILE A 16 10.41 2.96 10.68
N SER A 17 11.16 1.90 10.95
CA SER A 17 11.94 1.22 9.93
C SER A 17 11.47 -0.22 9.81
N PHE A 18 11.20 -0.65 8.57
CA PHE A 18 10.94 -2.05 8.30
C PHE A 18 12.26 -2.75 8.06
N ASP A 19 12.36 -4.00 8.46
CA ASP A 19 13.56 -4.76 8.14
C ASP A 19 13.60 -5.08 6.63
N ASN A 20 14.74 -5.61 6.18
CA ASN A 20 14.94 -5.84 4.75
C ASN A 20 13.95 -6.84 4.19
N ASN A 21 13.62 -7.89 4.95
CA ASN A 21 12.65 -8.87 4.49
C ASN A 21 11.26 -8.27 4.32
N THR A 22 10.87 -7.42 5.25
CA THR A 22 9.57 -6.74 5.18
C THR A 22 9.53 -5.79 3.98
N CYS A 23 10.58 -5.00 3.78
CA CYS A 23 10.66 -4.10 2.63
C CYS A 23 10.59 -4.87 1.32
N PHE A 24 11.32 -5.97 1.21
CA PHE A 24 11.31 -6.77 0.00
C PHE A 24 9.95 -7.40 -0.25
N GLY A 25 9.34 -7.94 0.79
CA GLY A 25 8.01 -8.52 0.68
C GLY A 25 6.97 -7.51 0.24
N LEU A 26 7.02 -6.30 0.80
CA LEU A 26 6.13 -5.23 0.39
C LEU A 26 6.37 -4.84 -1.06
N TYR A 27 7.63 -4.71 -1.45
CA TYR A 27 7.97 -4.35 -2.81
C TYR A 27 7.38 -5.34 -3.81
N VAL A 28 7.58 -6.64 -3.56
CA VAL A 28 7.06 -7.67 -4.44
C VAL A 28 5.55 -7.66 -4.48
N HIS A 29 4.91 -7.59 -3.32
CA HIS A 29 3.45 -7.61 -3.23
C HIS A 29 2.84 -6.42 -3.95
N ILE A 30 3.34 -5.23 -3.68
CA ILE A 30 2.77 -4.01 -4.26
C ILE A 30 3.04 -3.95 -5.76
N SER A 31 4.24 -4.37 -6.19
CA SER A 31 4.54 -4.40 -7.62
C SER A 31 3.61 -5.34 -8.38
N CYS A 32 3.34 -6.52 -7.82
CA CYS A 32 2.39 -7.46 -8.42
C CYS A 32 0.97 -6.90 -8.41
N LEU A 33 0.59 -6.24 -7.34
CA LEU A 33 -0.73 -5.62 -7.23
C LEU A 33 -0.92 -4.56 -8.30
N ILE A 34 0.07 -3.68 -8.48
CA ILE A 34 0.00 -2.64 -9.49
C ILE A 34 -0.13 -3.25 -10.88
N GLU A 35 0.64 -4.29 -11.17
CA GLU A 35 0.55 -4.97 -12.46
C GLU A 35 -0.87 -5.50 -12.69
N ARG A 36 -1.48 -6.10 -11.68
CA ARG A 36 -2.86 -6.58 -11.80
C ARG A 36 -3.83 -5.42 -12.04
N LEU A 37 -3.68 -4.34 -11.29
CA LEU A 37 -4.57 -3.19 -11.43
C LEU A 37 -4.44 -2.54 -12.80
N VAL A 38 -3.24 -2.47 -13.35
CA VAL A 38 -3.02 -1.90 -14.67
C VAL A 38 -3.64 -2.77 -15.75
N LYS A 39 -3.50 -4.10 -15.65
CA LYS A 39 -3.97 -5.02 -16.65
C LYS A 39 -5.46 -5.29 -16.60
N GLN A 40 -6.03 -5.22 -15.41
CA GLN A 40 -7.45 -5.52 -15.25
C GLN A 40 -8.25 -4.25 -15.35
N ASN A 41 -8.90 -4.09 -16.48
CA ASN A 41 -9.92 -3.07 -16.65
C ASN A 41 -11.26 -3.54 -16.10
N THR A 42 -11.25 -4.53 -15.26
CA THR A 42 -12.48 -5.05 -14.71
C THR A 42 -12.76 -4.40 -13.38
N LEU A 43 -14.01 -4.07 -13.20
CA LEU A 43 -14.51 -3.72 -11.89
C LEU A 43 -14.40 -4.97 -11.05
N GLU A 44 -13.45 -4.98 -10.14
CA GLU A 44 -13.42 -6.04 -9.16
C GLU A 44 -14.67 -5.91 -8.30
N ASP A 45 -15.18 -7.03 -7.86
CA ASP A 45 -16.28 -7.03 -6.90
C ASP A 45 -15.85 -6.20 -5.72
N GLU A 46 -16.70 -5.27 -5.34
CA GLU A 46 -16.44 -4.47 -4.16
C GLU A 46 -16.38 -5.38 -2.95
N ILE A 47 -15.18 -5.52 -2.40
CA ILE A 47 -15.03 -6.20 -1.14
C ILE A 47 -15.45 -5.21 -0.08
N TYR A 48 -16.55 -5.52 0.59
CA TYR A 48 -16.99 -4.66 1.66
C TYR A 48 -15.97 -4.71 2.79
N PHE A 49 -15.47 -3.54 3.16
CA PHE A 49 -14.47 -3.42 4.17
C PHE A 49 -14.89 -2.35 5.16
N ASN A 50 -14.96 -2.73 6.42
CA ASN A 50 -15.42 -1.83 7.46
C ASN A 50 -14.40 -1.80 8.59
N GLU A 51 -13.30 -1.11 8.37
CA GLU A 51 -12.28 -0.92 9.39
C GLU A 51 -12.38 0.51 9.91
N THR A 52 -12.65 0.65 11.20
CA THR A 52 -12.87 1.96 11.82
C THR A 52 -11.82 2.33 12.84
N SER A 53 -10.78 1.50 13.05
CA SER A 53 -9.77 1.83 14.03
C SER A 53 -9.03 3.11 13.64
N GLU A 54 -8.77 3.94 14.64
CA GLU A 54 -8.06 5.19 14.43
C GLU A 54 -6.64 4.94 13.93
N GLU A 55 -6.01 3.89 14.44
CA GLU A 55 -4.66 3.51 14.04
C GLU A 55 -4.59 3.18 12.55
N PHE A 56 -5.54 2.39 12.06
CA PHE A 56 -5.57 2.06 10.65
C PHE A 56 -5.87 3.30 9.80
N GLN A 57 -6.76 4.17 10.25
CA GLN A 57 -7.07 5.38 9.49
C GLN A 57 -5.85 6.27 9.34
N LYS A 58 -5.02 6.37 10.38
CA LYS A 58 -3.76 7.12 10.29
C LYS A 58 -2.81 6.46 9.31
N PHE A 59 -2.69 5.13 9.39
CA PHE A 59 -1.84 4.39 8.46
C PHE A 59 -2.31 4.61 7.03
N GLN A 60 -3.61 4.51 6.79
CA GLN A 60 -4.18 4.71 5.46
C GLN A 60 -3.83 6.09 4.90
N THR A 61 -3.94 7.12 5.73
CA THR A 61 -3.60 8.48 5.31
C THR A 61 -2.15 8.56 4.87
N HIS A 62 -1.23 8.03 5.66
CA HIS A 62 0.19 8.04 5.31
C HIS A 62 0.48 7.19 4.08
N PHE A 63 -0.18 6.03 3.99
CA PHE A 63 0.00 5.16 2.84
C PHE A 63 -0.42 5.86 1.56
N LYS A 64 -1.60 6.45 1.56
CA LYS A 64 -2.11 7.12 0.36
C LYS A 64 -1.26 8.32 -0.03
N GLN A 65 -0.70 9.02 0.94
CA GLN A 65 0.22 10.12 0.65
C GLN A 65 1.52 9.62 0.06
N SER A 66 2.12 8.61 0.66
CA SER A 66 3.42 8.10 0.19
C SER A 66 3.33 7.40 -1.16
N PHE A 67 2.17 6.80 -1.48
CA PHE A 67 1.97 6.10 -2.74
C PHE A 67 1.23 6.92 -3.79
N SER A 68 0.97 8.20 -3.52
CA SER A 68 0.25 9.04 -4.48
C SER A 68 0.95 9.15 -5.83
N VAL A 69 2.28 9.24 -5.82
CA VAL A 69 3.05 9.32 -7.08
C VAL A 69 2.92 8.01 -7.85
N VAL A 70 2.98 6.89 -7.15
CA VAL A 70 2.82 5.57 -7.77
C VAL A 70 1.43 5.44 -8.39
N GLU A 71 0.39 5.79 -7.64
CA GLU A 71 -0.98 5.72 -8.14
C GLU A 71 -1.17 6.61 -9.35
N HIS A 72 -0.62 7.81 -9.29
CA HIS A 72 -0.74 8.75 -10.40
C HIS A 72 0.00 8.26 -11.63
N TYR A 73 1.24 7.80 -11.45
CA TYR A 73 2.07 7.37 -12.57
C TYR A 73 1.44 6.20 -13.34
N TYR A 74 0.87 5.25 -12.62
CA TYR A 74 0.28 4.06 -13.24
C TYR A 74 -1.21 4.22 -13.51
N SER A 75 -1.81 5.33 -13.12
CA SER A 75 -3.25 5.59 -13.24
C SER A 75 -4.07 4.50 -12.56
N VAL A 76 -3.69 4.17 -11.35
CA VAL A 76 -4.39 3.16 -10.55
C VAL A 76 -4.78 3.75 -9.21
N ASP A 77 -5.78 3.14 -8.59
CA ASP A 77 -6.19 3.48 -7.24
C ASP A 77 -6.09 2.21 -6.41
N ILE A 78 -5.20 2.22 -5.43
CA ILE A 78 -4.99 1.03 -4.59
C ILE A 78 -6.17 0.92 -3.64
N PRO A 79 -6.93 -0.20 -3.72
CA PRO A 79 -8.15 -0.34 -2.92
C PRO A 79 -7.84 -0.41 -1.43
N ILE A 80 -8.81 0.01 -0.63
CA ILE A 80 -8.63 0.06 0.82
C ILE A 80 -8.33 -1.32 1.41
N HIS A 81 -8.89 -2.39 0.87
CA HIS A 81 -8.62 -3.72 1.40
C HIS A 81 -7.16 -4.14 1.18
N GLU A 82 -6.53 -3.63 0.12
CA GLU A 82 -5.11 -3.87 -0.10
C GLU A 82 -4.26 -3.04 0.86
N VAL A 83 -4.69 -1.82 1.16
CA VAL A 83 -4.01 -1.01 2.17
C VAL A 83 -4.08 -1.73 3.53
N LYS A 84 -5.23 -2.32 3.85
CA LYS A 84 -5.37 -3.09 5.10
C LYS A 84 -4.46 -4.31 5.11
N TYR A 85 -4.30 -4.98 3.98
CA TYR A 85 -3.36 -6.10 3.87
C TYR A 85 -1.95 -5.64 4.20
N VAL A 86 -1.53 -4.51 3.65
CA VAL A 86 -0.20 -3.96 3.91
C VAL A 86 -0.06 -3.60 5.40
N TYR A 87 -1.08 -2.98 5.96
CA TYR A 87 -1.09 -2.61 7.37
C TYR A 87 -0.88 -3.84 8.26
N ASP A 88 -1.65 -4.89 8.01
CA ASP A 88 -1.52 -6.12 8.79
C ASP A 88 -0.16 -6.75 8.63
N TYR A 89 0.37 -6.70 7.42
CA TYR A 89 1.68 -7.28 7.13
C TYR A 89 2.80 -6.57 7.90
N VAL A 90 2.83 -5.24 7.86
CA VAL A 90 3.89 -4.51 8.55
C VAL A 90 3.72 -4.56 10.06
N LYS A 91 2.51 -4.73 10.53
CA LYS A 91 2.24 -4.81 11.96
C LYS A 91 2.75 -6.11 12.56
N ARG A 92 2.80 -7.17 11.76
CA ARG A 92 3.33 -8.47 12.21
C ARG A 92 4.85 -8.53 12.22
N ALA A 93 5.47 -7.67 11.46
CA ALA A 93 6.93 -7.70 11.27
C ALA A 93 7.68 -7.24 12.50
#